data_03685625302da612240ede563a9884cc
#
_entry.id   03685625302da612240ede563a9884cc
#
_cell.length_a   1.000
_cell.length_b   1.000
_cell.length_c   1.000
_cell.angle_alpha   90.00
_cell.angle_beta   90.00
_cell.angle_gamma   90.00
#
_symmetry.space_group_name_H-M   'P 1'
#
loop_
_entity.id
_entity.type
_entity.pdbx_description
1 polymer ?
#
loop_
_entity_poly.entity_id
_entity_poly.type
_entity_poly.pdbx_seq_one_letter_code
_entity_poly.pdbx_strand_id
1 'polypeptide(L)'
;MGYGEHSGLVADCVRAYSDGFQTSKGDACIEGAWGTESVNAMAKHWPGGATGEAGRDAHFGIGKYAVYPGNNFEEHLVPFTKGAFALEEGTKQVAAIMPYYTISYNQDPSGENVGNALSKYMIKDLLRGKYGYEGVICTDWRVAEKYVDHRTSNGKPYGCEQLPVEEVFYRALTLGVDQFGGVNSTDNIKKAYALGVEREGEKAIRARFEESAVRLLRNFFRV
;
A
#
# COMPACT_ATOMS: atom_id res chain seq x y z
N MET A 1 -13.71 -0.68 9.55
CA MET A 1 -13.92 -1.44 10.81
C MET A 1 -12.83 -2.46 10.92
N GLY A 2 -12.23 -2.60 12.09
CA GLY A 2 -11.21 -3.61 12.37
C GLY A 2 -11.77 -4.77 13.20
N TYR A 3 -11.02 -5.83 13.33
CA TYR A 3 -11.42 -7.02 14.10
C TYR A 3 -11.20 -6.86 15.62
N GLY A 4 -10.74 -5.71 16.08
CA GLY A 4 -10.52 -5.43 17.50
C GLY A 4 -9.21 -4.73 17.78
N GLU A 5 -8.83 -4.66 19.05
CA GLU A 5 -7.64 -3.94 19.55
C GLU A 5 -6.43 -4.85 19.79
N HIS A 6 -6.65 -6.14 19.95
CA HIS A 6 -5.58 -7.10 20.21
C HIS A 6 -4.93 -7.55 18.90
N SER A 7 -3.70 -7.13 18.66
CA SER A 7 -2.98 -7.33 17.38
C SER A 7 -2.90 -8.78 16.93
N GLY A 8 -2.66 -9.72 17.87
CA GLY A 8 -2.62 -11.16 17.58
C GLY A 8 -3.98 -11.70 17.13
N LEU A 9 -5.05 -11.35 17.82
CA LEU A 9 -6.42 -11.74 17.41
C LEU A 9 -6.75 -11.16 16.03
N VAL A 10 -6.39 -9.90 15.79
CA VAL A 10 -6.60 -9.27 14.48
C VAL A 10 -5.80 -10.00 13.39
N ALA A 11 -4.56 -10.40 13.67
CA ALA A 11 -3.74 -11.18 12.72
C ALA A 11 -4.40 -12.52 12.38
N ASP A 12 -4.90 -13.26 13.38
CA ASP A 12 -5.59 -14.54 13.17
C ASP A 12 -6.88 -14.36 12.35
N CYS A 13 -7.67 -13.35 12.66
CA CYS A 13 -8.89 -13.03 11.90
C CYS A 13 -8.57 -12.64 10.45
N VAL A 14 -7.55 -11.78 10.24
CA VAL A 14 -7.14 -11.37 8.89
C VAL A 14 -6.65 -12.56 8.08
N ARG A 15 -5.84 -13.42 8.68
CA ARG A 15 -5.34 -14.64 8.03
C ARG A 15 -6.48 -15.55 7.62
N ALA A 16 -7.33 -15.96 8.55
CA ALA A 16 -8.46 -16.85 8.28
C ALA A 16 -9.43 -16.29 7.23
N TYR A 17 -9.73 -14.99 7.33
CA TYR A 17 -10.62 -14.32 6.39
C TYR A 17 -10.02 -14.24 4.98
N SER A 18 -8.75 -13.87 4.87
CA SER A 18 -8.06 -13.77 3.58
C SER A 18 -7.83 -15.13 2.94
N ASP A 19 -7.48 -16.15 3.73
CA ASP A 19 -7.40 -17.53 3.26
C ASP A 19 -8.75 -18.00 2.70
N GLY A 20 -9.84 -17.72 3.41
CA GLY A 20 -11.19 -18.09 2.97
C GLY A 20 -11.60 -17.43 1.64
N PHE A 21 -11.15 -16.21 1.38
CA PHE A 21 -11.43 -15.51 0.11
C PHE A 21 -10.51 -15.93 -1.04
N GLN A 22 -9.24 -16.14 -0.78
CA GLN A 22 -8.24 -16.35 -1.84
C GLN A 22 -8.08 -17.81 -2.24
N THR A 23 -8.53 -18.76 -1.42
CA THR A 23 -8.23 -20.17 -1.64
C THR A 23 -9.32 -20.89 -2.43
N SER A 24 -8.97 -21.42 -3.59
CA SER A 24 -9.74 -22.41 -4.31
C SER A 24 -9.25 -23.82 -3.97
N LYS A 25 -10.16 -24.81 -3.93
CA LYS A 25 -9.86 -26.21 -3.59
C LYS A 25 -10.35 -27.17 -4.68
N GLY A 26 -9.79 -28.37 -4.72
CA GLY A 26 -10.17 -29.42 -5.68
C GLY A 26 -10.03 -28.94 -7.12
N ASP A 27 -11.04 -29.24 -7.93
CA ASP A 27 -11.07 -28.92 -9.37
C ASP A 27 -11.14 -27.40 -9.66
N ALA A 28 -11.51 -26.57 -8.68
CA ALA A 28 -11.49 -25.12 -8.82
C ALA A 28 -10.07 -24.52 -8.67
N CYS A 29 -9.10 -25.28 -8.13
CA CYS A 29 -7.73 -24.82 -7.94
C CYS A 29 -6.95 -24.95 -9.24
N ILE A 30 -6.30 -23.83 -9.67
CA ILE A 30 -5.45 -23.80 -10.86
C ILE A 30 -3.98 -23.96 -10.46
N GLU A 31 -3.47 -23.09 -9.58
CA GLU A 31 -2.08 -23.12 -9.12
C GLU A 31 -1.95 -22.44 -7.76
N GLY A 32 -1.16 -23.03 -6.86
CA GLY A 32 -0.79 -22.43 -5.58
C GLY A 32 -1.99 -21.97 -4.75
N ALA A 33 -3.05 -22.78 -4.74
CA ALA A 33 -4.33 -22.50 -4.09
C ALA A 33 -5.17 -21.36 -4.72
N TRP A 34 -4.71 -20.75 -5.80
CA TRP A 34 -5.52 -19.84 -6.61
C TRP A 34 -6.34 -20.62 -7.64
N GLY A 35 -7.55 -20.13 -7.95
CA GLY A 35 -8.40 -20.75 -8.94
C GLY A 35 -9.71 -20.01 -9.17
N THR A 36 -10.67 -20.69 -9.76
CA THR A 36 -11.93 -20.09 -10.24
C THR A 36 -12.86 -19.58 -9.15
N GLU A 37 -12.66 -20.01 -7.90
CA GLU A 37 -13.41 -19.54 -6.73
C GLU A 37 -12.65 -18.49 -5.92
N SER A 38 -11.42 -18.16 -6.32
CA SER A 38 -10.60 -17.19 -5.60
C SER A 38 -11.05 -15.76 -5.81
N VAL A 39 -11.05 -14.97 -4.72
CA VAL A 39 -11.29 -13.54 -4.74
C VAL A 39 -10.06 -12.83 -4.21
N ASN A 40 -9.54 -11.87 -4.97
CA ASN A 40 -8.37 -11.09 -4.56
C ASN A 40 -8.67 -10.25 -3.31
N ALA A 41 -7.99 -10.52 -2.20
CA ALA A 41 -8.10 -9.78 -0.96
C ALA A 41 -7.11 -8.60 -0.94
N MET A 42 -7.57 -7.46 -0.43
CA MET A 42 -6.73 -6.29 -0.15
C MET A 42 -6.76 -5.97 1.34
N ALA A 43 -5.59 -6.01 1.99
CA ALA A 43 -5.48 -5.54 3.37
C ALA A 43 -5.16 -4.05 3.42
N LYS A 44 -5.79 -3.34 4.38
CA LYS A 44 -5.63 -1.89 4.53
C LYS A 44 -5.87 -1.42 5.98
N HIS A 45 -5.32 -0.30 6.35
CA HIS A 45 -4.39 0.54 5.61
C HIS A 45 -2.99 0.40 6.20
N TRP A 46 -2.01 0.08 5.36
CA TRP A 46 -0.62 -0.06 5.78
C TRP A 46 -0.01 1.28 6.20
N PRO A 47 0.80 1.33 7.27
CA PRO A 47 1.19 0.27 8.23
C PRO A 47 0.27 0.16 9.45
N GLY A 48 -0.91 0.80 9.43
CA GLY A 48 -1.92 0.82 10.47
C GLY A 48 -2.75 2.09 10.38
N GLY A 49 -4.04 1.98 10.05
CA GLY A 49 -4.90 3.13 9.74
C GLY A 49 -5.58 3.79 10.94
N ALA A 50 -5.48 3.21 12.16
CA ALA A 50 -6.27 3.62 13.31
C ALA A 50 -5.52 4.51 14.33
N THR A 51 -4.29 4.89 14.04
CA THR A 51 -3.40 5.62 14.96
C THR A 51 -3.39 7.13 14.74
N GLY A 52 -4.44 7.68 14.14
CA GLY A 52 -4.56 9.13 13.93
C GLY A 52 -4.41 9.90 15.23
N GLU A 53 -3.54 10.94 15.26
CA GLU A 53 -3.32 11.79 16.41
C GLU A 53 -4.66 12.34 16.95
N ALA A 54 -4.93 12.12 18.23
CA ALA A 54 -6.16 12.51 18.91
C ALA A 54 -7.46 11.99 18.21
N GLY A 55 -7.41 10.86 17.52
CA GLY A 55 -8.54 10.27 16.81
C GLY A 55 -8.97 11.02 15.54
N ARG A 56 -8.13 11.92 15.03
CA ARG A 56 -8.43 12.72 13.84
C ARG A 56 -8.39 11.88 12.58
N ASP A 57 -9.28 12.20 11.65
CA ASP A 57 -9.39 11.52 10.36
C ASP A 57 -8.32 12.01 9.38
N ALA A 58 -7.58 11.08 8.78
CA ALA A 58 -6.52 11.34 7.82
C ALA A 58 -7.02 11.87 6.46
N HIS A 59 -8.30 11.79 6.18
CA HIS A 59 -8.88 12.47 5.03
C HIS A 59 -8.81 13.99 5.11
N PHE A 60 -8.55 14.53 6.30
CA PHE A 60 -8.37 15.96 6.53
C PHE A 60 -6.94 16.28 6.95
N GLY A 61 -6.42 17.43 6.53
CA GLY A 61 -5.05 17.84 6.84
C GLY A 61 -4.71 17.92 8.34
N ILE A 62 -5.72 18.13 9.19
CA ILE A 62 -5.59 18.10 10.65
C ILE A 62 -5.31 16.71 11.22
N GLY A 63 -5.60 15.65 10.44
CA GLY A 63 -5.40 14.24 10.81
C GLY A 63 -4.25 13.57 10.06
N LYS A 64 -3.33 14.33 9.48
CA LYS A 64 -2.24 13.81 8.66
C LYS A 64 -1.21 12.94 9.39
N TYR A 65 -1.16 12.99 10.72
CA TYR A 65 -0.19 12.23 11.49
C TYR A 65 -0.80 10.97 12.12
N ALA A 66 -0.15 9.84 11.90
CA ALA A 66 -0.29 8.65 12.72
C ALA A 66 0.79 8.68 13.79
N VAL A 67 0.40 8.45 15.05
CA VAL A 67 1.28 8.51 16.21
C VAL A 67 1.27 7.17 16.95
N TYR A 68 2.38 6.85 17.59
CA TYR A 68 2.60 5.56 18.24
C TYR A 68 3.02 5.76 19.70
N PRO A 69 2.08 6.11 20.60
CA PRO A 69 2.36 6.29 22.01
C PRO A 69 2.95 5.03 22.62
N GLY A 70 3.95 5.19 23.49
CA GLY A 70 4.63 4.03 24.07
C GLY A 70 5.55 3.26 23.12
N ASN A 71 5.91 3.86 21.99
CA ASN A 71 6.82 3.27 20.99
C ASN A 71 6.35 1.92 20.45
N ASN A 72 5.05 1.81 20.20
CA ASN A 72 4.39 0.54 19.83
C ASN A 72 4.17 0.35 18.32
N PHE A 73 4.97 0.98 17.46
CA PHE A 73 4.84 0.89 16.00
C PHE A 73 4.85 -0.56 15.50
N GLU A 74 5.79 -1.38 15.98
CA GLU A 74 5.92 -2.79 15.55
C GLU A 74 4.66 -3.61 15.89
N GLU A 75 3.94 -3.26 16.97
CA GLU A 75 2.68 -3.92 17.32
C GLU A 75 1.58 -3.67 16.27
N HIS A 76 1.58 -2.48 15.66
CA HIS A 76 0.65 -2.15 14.58
C HIS A 76 0.95 -2.90 13.27
N LEU A 77 2.15 -3.41 13.11
CA LEU A 77 2.53 -4.23 11.95
C LEU A 77 2.08 -5.70 12.07
N VAL A 78 1.81 -6.19 13.28
CA VAL A 78 1.47 -7.60 13.54
C VAL A 78 0.29 -8.09 12.68
N PRO A 79 -0.83 -7.39 12.51
CA PRO A 79 -1.93 -7.82 11.63
C PRO A 79 -1.52 -8.04 10.17
N PHE A 80 -0.55 -7.30 9.70
CA PHE A 80 0.00 -7.46 8.36
C PHE A 80 1.00 -8.61 8.32
N THR A 81 2.02 -8.57 9.19
CA THR A 81 3.17 -9.48 9.13
C THR A 81 2.85 -10.91 9.55
N LYS A 82 1.93 -11.08 10.51
CA LYS A 82 1.47 -12.41 10.99
C LYS A 82 0.08 -12.79 10.49
N GLY A 83 -0.63 -11.86 9.84
CA GLY A 83 -1.94 -12.08 9.23
C GLY A 83 -1.84 -12.05 7.71
N ALA A 84 -1.90 -10.86 7.12
CA ALA A 84 -2.01 -10.65 5.68
C ALA A 84 -0.84 -11.22 4.85
N PHE A 85 0.37 -11.32 5.43
CA PHE A 85 1.57 -11.85 4.74
C PHE A 85 1.92 -13.30 5.15
N ALA A 86 1.07 -13.94 5.95
CA ALA A 86 1.32 -15.25 6.49
C ALA A 86 0.09 -16.17 6.33
N LEU A 87 -0.50 -16.19 5.13
CA LEU A 87 -1.63 -17.05 4.79
C LEU A 87 -1.18 -18.53 4.77
N GLU A 88 -2.01 -19.42 5.28
CA GLU A 88 -1.69 -20.82 5.49
C GLU A 88 -2.06 -21.72 4.31
N GLU A 89 -3.18 -21.41 3.64
CA GLU A 89 -3.80 -22.27 2.63
C GLU A 89 -3.09 -22.30 1.26
N GLY A 90 -1.99 -21.59 1.07
CA GLY A 90 -1.16 -21.72 -0.14
C GLY A 90 -0.98 -20.44 -0.94
N THR A 91 -1.89 -19.48 -0.89
CA THR A 91 -1.72 -18.20 -1.58
C THR A 91 -0.65 -17.30 -0.94
N LYS A 92 -0.25 -17.62 0.29
CA LYS A 92 0.85 -17.07 1.09
C LYS A 92 0.66 -15.64 1.55
N GLN A 93 0.22 -14.74 0.70
CA GLN A 93 0.04 -13.32 1.01
C GLN A 93 -1.26 -12.83 0.38
N VAL A 94 -1.87 -11.79 0.95
CA VAL A 94 -3.00 -11.10 0.31
C VAL A 94 -2.59 -10.55 -1.05
N ALA A 95 -3.53 -10.51 -1.99
CA ALA A 95 -3.28 -10.09 -3.38
C ALA A 95 -2.86 -8.63 -3.51
N ALA A 96 -3.36 -7.77 -2.61
CA ALA A 96 -3.04 -6.35 -2.60
C ALA A 96 -2.91 -5.76 -1.19
N ILE A 97 -2.14 -4.67 -1.10
CA ILE A 97 -2.00 -3.82 0.09
C ILE A 97 -2.30 -2.38 -0.29
N MET A 98 -2.99 -1.65 0.62
CA MET A 98 -3.23 -0.23 0.47
C MET A 98 -2.50 0.56 1.56
N PRO A 99 -1.43 1.32 1.22
CA PRO A 99 -0.84 2.28 2.13
C PRO A 99 -1.80 3.43 2.41
N TYR A 100 -1.81 3.89 3.67
CA TYR A 100 -2.71 4.97 4.10
C TYR A 100 -2.15 6.37 3.78
N TYR A 101 -3.00 7.38 3.91
CA TYR A 101 -2.62 8.80 3.72
C TYR A 101 -1.60 9.29 4.72
N THR A 102 -1.70 8.82 5.98
CA THR A 102 -0.97 9.37 7.11
C THR A 102 0.54 9.31 6.94
N ILE A 103 1.20 10.29 7.57
CA ILE A 103 2.60 10.25 7.93
C ILE A 103 2.73 9.42 9.21
N SER A 104 3.43 8.30 9.19
CA SER A 104 3.80 7.56 10.39
C SER A 104 4.90 8.32 11.11
N TYR A 105 4.48 9.22 12.01
CA TYR A 105 5.33 10.28 12.58
C TYR A 105 6.53 9.72 13.32
N ASN A 106 7.73 10.18 12.94
CA ASN A 106 9.01 9.77 13.51
C ASN A 106 9.30 8.25 13.49
N GLN A 107 8.70 7.49 12.57
CA GLN A 107 8.98 6.06 12.44
C GLN A 107 10.06 5.74 11.40
N ASP A 108 10.33 6.66 10.47
CA ASP A 108 11.42 6.49 9.51
C ASP A 108 12.77 6.79 10.19
N PRO A 109 13.72 5.82 10.21
CA PRO A 109 15.05 6.04 10.81
C PRO A 109 15.87 7.15 10.16
N SER A 110 15.58 7.50 8.91
CA SER A 110 16.21 8.63 8.22
C SER A 110 15.66 10.00 8.67
N GLY A 111 14.57 10.01 9.45
CA GLY A 111 13.88 11.21 9.89
C GLY A 111 12.92 11.80 8.87
N GLU A 112 12.70 11.12 7.73
CA GLU A 112 11.75 11.58 6.72
C GLU A 112 10.31 11.42 7.22
N ASN A 113 9.52 12.48 7.15
CA ASN A 113 8.12 12.51 7.54
C ASN A 113 7.23 12.81 6.32
N VAL A 114 6.87 11.76 5.58
CA VAL A 114 6.00 11.82 4.40
C VAL A 114 4.90 10.76 4.48
N GLY A 115 3.82 10.96 3.72
CA GLY A 115 2.71 10.01 3.66
C GLY A 115 3.16 8.58 3.36
N ASN A 116 2.54 7.59 3.98
CA ASN A 116 2.99 6.20 3.93
C ASN A 116 3.18 5.66 2.51
N ALA A 117 2.32 6.03 1.56
CA ALA A 117 2.45 5.63 0.15
C ALA A 117 3.65 6.29 -0.57
N LEU A 118 4.22 7.34 0.03
CA LEU A 118 5.34 8.13 -0.51
C LEU A 118 6.64 7.93 0.30
N SER A 119 6.59 7.15 1.36
CA SER A 119 7.74 6.88 2.23
C SER A 119 8.58 5.74 1.68
N LYS A 120 9.88 6.05 1.47
CA LYS A 120 10.85 5.01 1.11
C LYS A 120 10.89 3.91 2.17
N TYR A 121 10.91 4.30 3.44
CA TYR A 121 10.96 3.36 4.54
C TYR A 121 9.74 2.42 4.56
N MET A 122 8.52 2.98 4.48
CA MET A 122 7.30 2.18 4.57
C MET A 122 7.08 1.27 3.36
N ILE A 123 7.40 1.72 2.14
CA ILE A 123 7.14 0.97 0.91
C ILE A 123 8.34 0.09 0.53
N LYS A 124 9.51 0.71 0.35
CA LYS A 124 10.66 0.01 -0.19
C LYS A 124 11.39 -0.81 0.86
N ASP A 125 11.68 -0.21 2.01
CA ASP A 125 12.56 -0.84 2.99
C ASP A 125 11.79 -1.86 3.85
N LEU A 126 10.59 -1.53 4.34
CA LEU A 126 9.77 -2.45 5.12
C LEU A 126 8.97 -3.41 4.22
N LEU A 127 8.03 -2.88 3.44
CA LEU A 127 7.04 -3.73 2.76
C LEU A 127 7.68 -4.63 1.70
N ARG A 128 8.47 -4.07 0.79
CA ARG A 128 9.17 -4.84 -0.25
C ARG A 128 10.42 -5.54 0.29
N GLY A 129 11.25 -4.83 1.06
CA GLY A 129 12.54 -5.33 1.54
C GLY A 129 12.41 -6.29 2.73
N LYS A 130 12.07 -5.77 3.91
CA LYS A 130 12.06 -6.55 5.16
C LYS A 130 11.03 -7.68 5.14
N TYR A 131 9.82 -7.41 4.61
CA TYR A 131 8.71 -8.37 4.63
C TYR A 131 8.51 -9.12 3.31
N GLY A 132 9.24 -8.79 2.25
CA GLY A 132 9.20 -9.53 0.98
C GLY A 132 7.81 -9.56 0.35
N TYR A 133 7.03 -8.49 0.49
CA TYR A 133 5.68 -8.46 -0.06
C TYR A 133 5.70 -8.33 -1.58
N GLU A 134 5.14 -9.32 -2.28
CA GLU A 134 5.15 -9.41 -3.75
C GLU A 134 3.80 -9.11 -4.42
N GLY A 135 2.75 -8.85 -3.64
CA GLY A 135 1.46 -8.45 -4.17
C GLY A 135 1.42 -7.00 -4.68
N VAL A 136 0.26 -6.60 -5.18
CA VAL A 136 0.02 -5.22 -5.66
C VAL A 136 0.02 -4.22 -4.50
N ILE A 137 0.75 -3.12 -4.65
CA ILE A 137 0.62 -1.94 -3.79
C ILE A 137 -0.24 -0.92 -4.51
N CYS A 138 -1.49 -0.76 -4.05
CA CYS A 138 -2.45 0.22 -4.55
C CYS A 138 -2.57 1.35 -3.53
N THR A 139 -2.30 2.60 -3.91
CA THR A 139 -2.47 3.74 -2.99
C THR A 139 -3.92 3.88 -2.54
N ASP A 140 -4.12 4.51 -1.40
CA ASP A 140 -5.43 5.06 -1.08
C ASP A 140 -5.82 6.15 -2.10
N TRP A 141 -7.08 6.60 -2.07
CA TRP A 141 -7.66 7.44 -3.12
C TRP A 141 -6.95 8.78 -3.26
N ARG A 142 -6.44 9.06 -4.47
CA ARG A 142 -5.85 10.35 -4.86
C ARG A 142 -4.66 10.80 -4.00
N VAL A 143 -3.92 9.89 -3.38
CA VAL A 143 -2.77 10.21 -2.51
C VAL A 143 -1.72 11.09 -3.21
N ALA A 144 -1.47 10.83 -4.49
CA ALA A 144 -0.46 11.56 -5.27
C ALA A 144 -0.97 12.86 -5.91
N GLU A 145 -2.27 13.15 -5.82
CA GLU A 145 -2.87 14.33 -6.43
C GLU A 145 -2.93 15.50 -5.47
N LYS A 146 -2.65 16.70 -5.97
CA LYS A 146 -2.85 17.98 -5.25
C LYS A 146 -4.31 18.40 -5.30
N TYR A 147 -5.16 17.67 -4.59
CA TYR A 147 -6.56 18.04 -4.51
C TYR A 147 -6.78 19.00 -3.35
N VAL A 148 -7.25 20.20 -3.64
CA VAL A 148 -7.67 21.19 -2.65
C VAL A 148 -9.20 21.22 -2.63
N ASP A 149 -9.81 20.31 -1.89
CA ASP A 149 -11.18 20.52 -1.45
C ASP A 149 -11.13 21.14 -0.04
N HIS A 150 -11.72 22.31 0.10
CA HIS A 150 -11.82 23.00 1.38
C HIS A 150 -12.65 22.23 2.42
N ARG A 151 -13.40 21.22 2.01
CA ARG A 151 -14.27 20.40 2.86
C ARG A 151 -13.67 19.04 3.17
N THR A 152 -12.97 18.47 2.20
CA THR A 152 -12.29 17.18 2.33
C THR A 152 -10.92 17.31 1.69
N SER A 153 -9.87 17.32 2.47
CA SER A 153 -8.51 17.37 1.91
C SER A 153 -8.03 15.97 1.45
N ASN A 154 -8.93 15.21 0.83
CA ASN A 154 -8.62 13.93 0.22
C ASN A 154 -7.51 14.10 -0.81
N GLY A 155 -6.48 13.30 -0.73
CA GLY A 155 -5.45 13.20 -1.75
C GLY A 155 -4.37 14.26 -1.68
N LYS A 156 -4.03 14.76 -0.51
CA LYS A 156 -2.79 15.53 -0.32
C LYS A 156 -1.61 14.58 -0.23
N PRO A 157 -0.54 14.83 -0.99
CA PRO A 157 0.71 14.11 -0.81
C PRO A 157 1.41 14.63 0.46
N TYR A 158 0.90 14.24 1.63
CA TYR A 158 1.39 14.73 2.91
C TYR A 158 2.91 14.62 3.04
N GLY A 159 3.54 15.75 3.38
CA GLY A 159 5.00 15.90 3.42
C GLY A 159 5.67 16.10 2.06
N CYS A 160 4.90 16.01 0.97
CA CYS A 160 5.35 16.25 -0.42
C CYS A 160 4.53 17.33 -1.13
N GLU A 161 3.79 18.16 -0.38
CA GLU A 161 2.85 19.13 -0.93
C GLU A 161 3.50 20.17 -1.85
N GLN A 162 4.79 20.46 -1.65
CA GLN A 162 5.57 21.40 -2.46
C GLN A 162 6.04 20.82 -3.79
N LEU A 163 6.07 19.49 -3.94
CA LEU A 163 6.56 18.86 -5.18
C LEU A 163 5.56 19.05 -6.31
N PRO A 164 6.03 19.17 -7.58
CA PRO A 164 5.17 19.00 -8.75
C PRO A 164 4.42 17.66 -8.70
N VAL A 165 3.20 17.61 -9.26
CA VAL A 165 2.38 16.39 -9.19
C VAL A 165 3.05 15.19 -9.85
N GLU A 166 3.72 15.38 -10.97
CA GLU A 166 4.49 14.36 -11.69
C GLU A 166 5.65 13.81 -10.85
N GLU A 167 6.28 14.63 -10.02
CA GLU A 167 7.30 14.21 -9.07
C GLU A 167 6.75 13.30 -7.98
N VAL A 168 5.56 13.59 -7.49
CA VAL A 168 4.89 12.75 -6.48
C VAL A 168 4.55 11.38 -7.08
N PHE A 169 4.04 11.33 -8.30
CA PHE A 169 3.77 10.08 -9.02
C PHE A 169 5.06 9.30 -9.30
N TYR A 170 6.10 9.99 -9.78
CA TYR A 170 7.41 9.38 -10.02
C TYR A 170 7.99 8.78 -8.72
N ARG A 171 7.96 9.54 -7.62
CA ARG A 171 8.40 9.06 -6.32
C ARG A 171 7.68 7.78 -5.92
N ALA A 172 6.35 7.77 -5.94
CA ALA A 172 5.57 6.60 -5.56
C ALA A 172 5.91 5.37 -6.43
N LEU A 173 5.98 5.56 -7.75
CA LEU A 173 6.34 4.50 -8.70
C LEU A 173 7.72 3.90 -8.40
N THR A 174 8.74 4.73 -8.23
CA THR A 174 10.11 4.26 -8.00
C THR A 174 10.31 3.61 -6.63
N LEU A 175 9.44 3.90 -5.66
CA LEU A 175 9.42 3.24 -4.36
C LEU A 175 8.77 1.85 -4.40
N GLY A 176 7.95 1.54 -5.41
CA GLY A 176 7.32 0.22 -5.52
C GLY A 176 5.80 0.20 -5.52
N VAL A 177 5.15 1.37 -5.61
CA VAL A 177 3.69 1.48 -5.83
C VAL A 177 3.36 1.01 -7.24
N ASP A 178 2.32 0.18 -7.38
CA ASP A 178 1.93 -0.43 -8.65
C ASP A 178 0.65 0.20 -9.23
N GLN A 179 -0.24 0.70 -8.38
CA GLN A 179 -1.53 1.26 -8.77
C GLN A 179 -1.86 2.51 -7.95
N PHE A 180 -2.49 3.48 -8.60
CA PHE A 180 -2.94 4.71 -7.96
C PHE A 180 -4.46 4.68 -7.77
N GLY A 181 -4.91 4.52 -6.53
CA GLY A 181 -6.33 4.51 -6.18
C GLY A 181 -7.01 5.84 -6.55
N GLY A 182 -8.21 5.75 -7.13
CA GLY A 182 -9.03 6.90 -7.51
C GLY A 182 -8.49 7.77 -8.64
N VAL A 183 -7.38 7.39 -9.28
CA VAL A 183 -6.81 8.08 -10.44
C VAL A 183 -7.31 7.41 -11.73
N ASN A 184 -8.04 8.16 -12.54
CA ASN A 184 -8.64 7.70 -13.79
C ASN A 184 -8.02 8.33 -15.06
N SER A 185 -6.98 9.17 -14.92
CA SER A 185 -6.19 9.72 -16.02
C SER A 185 -4.79 9.12 -16.02
N THR A 186 -4.27 8.84 -17.21
CA THR A 186 -2.88 8.38 -17.40
C THR A 186 -1.87 9.53 -17.50
N ASP A 187 -2.31 10.77 -17.51
CA ASP A 187 -1.45 11.91 -17.87
C ASP A 187 -0.29 12.13 -16.89
N ASN A 188 -0.58 12.08 -15.57
CA ASN A 188 0.47 12.22 -14.56
C ASN A 188 1.39 11.00 -14.51
N ILE A 189 0.88 9.81 -14.82
CA ILE A 189 1.68 8.59 -14.92
C ILE A 189 2.65 8.67 -16.11
N LYS A 190 2.17 9.18 -17.27
CA LYS A 190 3.03 9.42 -18.46
C LYS A 190 4.12 10.45 -18.18
N LYS A 191 3.78 11.54 -17.47
CA LYS A 191 4.76 12.54 -17.04
C LYS A 191 5.80 11.95 -16.08
N ALA A 192 5.37 11.14 -15.12
CA ALA A 192 6.26 10.42 -14.21
C ALA A 192 7.19 9.44 -14.96
N TYR A 193 6.67 8.75 -15.97
CA TYR A 193 7.49 7.91 -16.86
C TYR A 193 8.56 8.73 -17.58
N ALA A 194 8.18 9.88 -18.17
CA ALA A 194 9.13 10.77 -18.86
C ALA A 194 10.24 11.27 -17.93
N LEU A 195 9.89 11.66 -16.69
CA LEU A 195 10.90 11.99 -15.65
C LEU A 195 11.84 10.82 -15.35
N GLY A 196 11.31 9.61 -15.28
CA GLY A 196 12.11 8.41 -15.07
C GLY A 196 13.06 8.13 -16.22
N VAL A 197 12.63 8.33 -17.48
CA VAL A 197 13.49 8.22 -18.66
C VAL A 197 14.65 9.22 -18.58
N GLU A 198 14.36 10.45 -18.20
CA GLU A 198 15.37 11.51 -18.06
C GLU A 198 16.40 11.19 -16.95
N ARG A 199 15.98 10.66 -15.83
CA ARG A 199 16.81 10.47 -14.62
C ARG A 199 17.52 9.13 -14.52
N GLU A 200 16.85 8.06 -14.94
CA GLU A 200 17.32 6.68 -14.76
C GLU A 200 17.60 5.98 -16.09
N GLY A 201 17.11 6.54 -17.21
CA GLY A 201 17.13 5.94 -18.53
C GLY A 201 15.91 5.07 -18.81
N GLU A 202 15.56 4.95 -20.09
CA GLU A 202 14.36 4.26 -20.55
C GLU A 202 14.31 2.79 -20.09
N LYS A 203 15.44 2.09 -20.15
CA LYS A 203 15.50 0.67 -19.77
C LYS A 203 15.12 0.46 -18.30
N ALA A 204 15.61 1.30 -17.40
CA ALA A 204 15.38 1.16 -15.96
C ALA A 204 13.93 1.47 -15.61
N ILE A 205 13.39 2.60 -16.08
CA ILE A 205 12.01 2.97 -15.77
C ILE A 205 11.00 2.03 -16.41
N ARG A 206 11.27 1.55 -17.65
CA ARG A 206 10.43 0.55 -18.30
C ARG A 206 10.37 -0.75 -17.51
N ALA A 207 11.52 -1.25 -17.03
CA ALA A 207 11.57 -2.45 -16.19
C ALA A 207 10.70 -2.27 -14.92
N ARG A 208 10.75 -1.08 -14.29
CA ARG A 208 9.90 -0.79 -13.12
C ARG A 208 8.41 -0.82 -13.45
N PHE A 209 8.01 -0.33 -14.61
CA PHE A 209 6.61 -0.41 -15.07
C PHE A 209 6.19 -1.84 -15.40
N GLU A 210 7.08 -2.62 -16.01
CA GLU A 210 6.85 -4.04 -16.29
C GLU A 210 6.67 -4.86 -15.01
N GLU A 211 7.42 -4.58 -13.94
CA GLU A 211 7.19 -5.19 -12.62
C GLU A 211 5.77 -4.93 -12.11
N SER A 212 5.30 -3.68 -12.20
CA SER A 212 3.92 -3.33 -11.81
C SER A 212 2.89 -4.04 -12.67
N ALA A 213 3.11 -4.08 -13.99
CA ALA A 213 2.22 -4.77 -14.93
C ALA A 213 2.12 -6.26 -14.61
N VAL A 214 3.23 -6.92 -14.31
CA VAL A 214 3.26 -8.33 -13.91
C VAL A 214 2.44 -8.57 -12.64
N ARG A 215 2.60 -7.72 -11.60
CA ARG A 215 1.82 -7.84 -10.36
C ARG A 215 0.32 -7.66 -10.59
N LEU A 216 -0.06 -6.66 -11.38
CA LEU A 216 -1.46 -6.39 -11.73
C LEU A 216 -2.05 -7.53 -12.56
N LEU A 217 -1.38 -7.96 -13.63
CA LEU A 217 -1.83 -9.05 -14.50
C LEU A 217 -1.94 -10.38 -13.75
N ARG A 218 -1.04 -10.64 -12.78
CA ARG A 218 -1.15 -11.83 -11.94
C ARG A 218 -2.50 -11.92 -11.22
N ASN A 219 -3.04 -10.79 -10.76
CA ASN A 219 -4.35 -10.76 -10.13
C ASN A 219 -5.49 -11.00 -11.13
N PHE A 220 -5.35 -10.57 -12.39
CA PHE A 220 -6.33 -10.84 -13.43
C PHE A 220 -6.35 -12.30 -13.89
N PHE A 221 -5.20 -12.94 -13.95
CA PHE A 221 -5.10 -14.33 -14.45
C PHE A 221 -5.30 -15.39 -13.36
N ARG A 222 -5.47 -15.00 -12.10
CA ARG A 222 -5.71 -15.91 -10.99
C ARG A 222 -7.19 -16.08 -10.63
N VAL A 223 -8.08 -15.33 -11.28
CA VAL A 223 -9.54 -15.38 -11.09
C VAL A 223 -10.26 -15.77 -12.37
#